data_8cb3a7a498dbf2ecf0bddd343c567d0c
#
_entry.id   8cb3a7a498dbf2ecf0bddd343c567d0c
#
_cell.length_a   1.000
_cell.length_b   1.000
_cell.length_c   1.000
_cell.angle_alpha   90.00
_cell.angle_beta   90.00
_cell.angle_gamma   90.00
#
_symmetry.space_group_name_H-M   'P 1'
#
loop_
_entity.id
_entity.type
_entity.pdbx_description
1 polymer ?
#
loop_
_entity_poly.entity_id
_entity_poly.type
_entity_poly.pdbx_seq_one_letter_code
_entity_poly.pdbx_strand_id
1 'polypeptide(L)'
;MVPVKKTFAQDLFDGIAPSYDTWAQVLTFFQYLRWRRFLVSQMALRPGNLVLDVCTGTAGVALEIAGHHDGRIVGLDASQLMLEAGLRAVEKKDLDGRVQLIQGRAERLPFPDETFDTVVFTYLLRYVRDPDATIRELSRVLKPGGELLSLEFGVPETLWVRALWEIYNRIVMPVMTIPVSRGWHRVGCFLGPSIRDFCQRCPVDRLAAIWLDNGIPPVATRPLLKGAAIVMWGTKRR
;
A
#
# COMPACT_ATOMS: atom_id res chain seq x y z
N MET A 1 -5.63 -5.42 -29.77
CA MET A 1 -5.14 -5.06 -28.41
C MET A 1 -4.28 -6.19 -27.92
N VAL A 2 -2.96 -6.01 -27.80
CA VAL A 2 -2.06 -7.06 -27.29
C VAL A 2 -2.36 -7.22 -25.79
N PRO A 3 -2.65 -8.43 -25.30
CA PRO A 3 -2.90 -8.64 -23.88
C PRO A 3 -1.62 -8.30 -23.10
N VAL A 4 -1.71 -7.30 -22.24
CA VAL A 4 -0.61 -6.94 -21.32
C VAL A 4 -0.37 -8.14 -20.41
N LYS A 5 0.82 -8.72 -20.47
CA LYS A 5 1.20 -9.88 -19.66
C LYS A 5 1.06 -9.50 -18.17
N LYS A 6 0.22 -10.26 -17.44
CA LYS A 6 0.05 -10.05 -15.98
C LYS A 6 1.40 -10.11 -15.27
N THR A 7 1.57 -9.24 -14.29
CA THR A 7 2.74 -9.31 -13.41
C THR A 7 2.57 -10.44 -12.39
N PHE A 8 3.67 -10.89 -11.80
CA PHE A 8 3.63 -11.87 -10.70
C PHE A 8 2.73 -11.41 -9.54
N ALA A 9 2.78 -10.13 -9.20
CA ALA A 9 1.93 -9.55 -8.16
C ALA A 9 0.44 -9.65 -8.50
N GLN A 10 0.05 -9.30 -9.74
CA GLN A 10 -1.34 -9.44 -10.18
C GLN A 10 -1.83 -10.89 -10.07
N ASP A 11 -1.06 -11.87 -10.57
CA ASP A 11 -1.43 -13.29 -10.45
C ASP A 11 -1.58 -13.76 -9.00
N LEU A 12 -0.72 -13.24 -8.11
CA LEU A 12 -0.73 -13.60 -6.70
C LEU A 12 -2.00 -13.08 -6.01
N PHE A 13 -2.34 -11.81 -6.23
CA PHE A 13 -3.45 -11.13 -5.56
C PHE A 13 -4.81 -11.41 -6.21
N ASP A 14 -4.87 -11.61 -7.51
CA ASP A 14 -6.10 -12.02 -8.21
C ASP A 14 -6.72 -13.27 -7.58
N GLY A 15 -5.88 -14.24 -7.19
CA GLY A 15 -6.32 -15.50 -6.59
C GLY A 15 -6.91 -15.39 -5.19
N ILE A 16 -6.80 -14.25 -4.51
CA ILE A 16 -7.24 -14.04 -3.14
C ILE A 16 -8.19 -12.84 -2.96
N ALA A 17 -8.43 -12.07 -4.03
CA ALA A 17 -9.20 -10.83 -3.99
C ALA A 17 -10.56 -10.93 -3.25
N PRO A 18 -11.40 -11.96 -3.45
CA PRO A 18 -12.70 -12.04 -2.78
C PRO A 18 -12.64 -12.16 -1.25
N SER A 19 -11.53 -12.64 -0.70
CA SER A 19 -11.37 -12.89 0.73
C SER A 19 -10.21 -12.08 1.36
N TYR A 20 -9.65 -11.14 0.58
CA TYR A 20 -8.44 -10.41 0.96
C TYR A 20 -8.58 -9.71 2.31
N ASP A 21 -9.60 -8.86 2.49
CA ASP A 21 -9.75 -8.08 3.72
C ASP A 21 -9.91 -8.95 4.96
N THR A 22 -10.67 -10.04 4.86
CA THR A 22 -10.87 -10.95 5.99
C THR A 22 -9.56 -11.60 6.41
N TRP A 23 -8.85 -12.22 5.47
CA TRP A 23 -7.63 -12.96 5.80
C TRP A 23 -6.43 -12.06 6.07
N ALA A 24 -6.34 -10.89 5.43
CA ALA A 24 -5.33 -9.89 5.78
C ALA A 24 -5.46 -9.44 7.24
N GLN A 25 -6.69 -9.26 7.74
CA GLN A 25 -6.93 -8.93 9.15
C GLN A 25 -6.58 -10.08 10.09
N VAL A 26 -7.04 -11.30 9.80
CA VAL A 26 -6.78 -12.49 10.63
C VAL A 26 -5.29 -12.78 10.70
N LEU A 27 -4.61 -12.85 9.55
CA LEU A 27 -3.19 -13.14 9.45
C LEU A 27 -2.29 -12.05 10.01
N THR A 28 -2.76 -10.83 10.18
CA THR A 28 -2.01 -9.76 10.86
C THR A 28 -2.46 -9.55 12.29
N PHE A 29 -3.25 -10.45 12.87
CA PHE A 29 -3.85 -10.28 14.21
C PHE A 29 -4.53 -8.92 14.37
N PHE A 30 -5.31 -8.52 13.37
CA PHE A 30 -6.02 -7.23 13.28
C PHE A 30 -5.11 -5.98 13.26
N GLN A 31 -3.78 -6.14 13.14
CA GLN A 31 -2.86 -5.00 13.02
C GLN A 31 -3.06 -4.26 11.71
N TYR A 32 -3.44 -4.94 10.63
CA TYR A 32 -3.72 -4.35 9.32
C TYR A 32 -4.64 -3.13 9.40
N LEU A 33 -5.76 -3.23 10.16
CA LEU A 33 -6.70 -2.12 10.37
C LEU A 33 -6.08 -0.99 11.21
N ARG A 34 -5.32 -1.34 12.26
CA ARG A 34 -4.68 -0.35 13.13
C ARG A 34 -3.62 0.45 12.40
N TRP A 35 -2.82 -0.22 11.55
CA TRP A 35 -1.80 0.44 10.76
C TRP A 35 -2.40 1.37 9.71
N ARG A 36 -3.49 0.94 9.05
CA ARG A 36 -4.22 1.76 8.09
C ARG A 36 -4.82 3.01 8.75
N ARG A 37 -5.48 2.87 9.90
CA ARG A 37 -6.00 4.01 10.68
C ARG A 37 -4.90 4.96 11.10
N PHE A 38 -3.77 4.43 11.55
CA PHE A 38 -2.62 5.27 11.89
C PHE A 38 -2.10 6.01 10.66
N LEU A 39 -1.95 5.36 9.51
CA LEU A 39 -1.55 6.00 8.26
C LEU A 39 -2.48 7.17 7.90
N VAL A 40 -3.79 6.95 7.90
CA VAL A 40 -4.80 7.96 7.58
C VAL A 40 -4.80 9.11 8.60
N SER A 41 -4.55 8.84 9.88
CA SER A 41 -4.47 9.87 10.92
C SER A 41 -3.27 10.81 10.77
N GLN A 42 -2.28 10.47 9.93
CA GLN A 42 -1.14 11.36 9.63
C GLN A 42 -1.40 12.32 8.46
N MET A 43 -2.53 12.16 7.74
CA MET A 43 -2.88 13.01 6.60
C MET A 43 -3.43 14.36 7.07
N ALA A 44 -2.91 15.47 6.54
CA ALA A 44 -3.42 16.82 6.79
C ALA A 44 -4.47 17.23 5.73
N LEU A 45 -5.50 16.42 5.56
CA LEU A 45 -6.53 16.63 4.56
C LEU A 45 -7.44 17.82 4.90
N ARG A 46 -7.75 18.64 3.88
CA ARG A 46 -8.68 19.76 3.94
C ARG A 46 -9.93 19.44 3.12
N PRO A 47 -11.07 20.08 3.42
CA PRO A 47 -12.25 19.95 2.59
C PRO A 47 -11.94 20.23 1.11
N GLY A 48 -12.41 19.36 0.22
CA GLY A 48 -12.17 19.49 -1.22
C GLY A 48 -10.84 18.94 -1.74
N ASN A 49 -9.94 18.44 -0.86
CA ASN A 49 -8.71 17.79 -1.31
C ASN A 49 -9.00 16.57 -2.21
N LEU A 50 -8.16 16.41 -3.23
CA LEU A 50 -8.15 15.25 -4.12
C LEU A 50 -7.02 14.30 -3.70
N VAL A 51 -7.39 13.07 -3.35
CA VAL A 51 -6.45 12.05 -2.87
C VAL A 51 -6.29 10.96 -3.90
N LEU A 52 -5.06 10.51 -4.13
CA LEU A 52 -4.75 9.31 -4.91
C LEU A 52 -4.27 8.19 -3.97
N ASP A 53 -4.99 7.08 -3.94
CA ASP A 53 -4.61 5.83 -3.25
C ASP A 53 -4.05 4.84 -4.28
N VAL A 54 -2.72 4.70 -4.31
CA VAL A 54 -2.00 3.86 -5.28
C VAL A 54 -1.77 2.47 -4.69
N CYS A 55 -2.06 1.45 -5.49
CA CYS A 55 -2.14 0.06 -5.02
C CYS A 55 -3.29 -0.10 -4.00
N THR A 56 -4.44 0.49 -4.34
CA THR A 56 -5.62 0.58 -3.46
C THR A 56 -6.21 -0.78 -3.09
N GLY A 57 -5.93 -1.82 -3.88
CA GLY A 57 -6.43 -3.18 -3.67
C GLY A 57 -7.97 -3.19 -3.61
N THR A 58 -8.49 -3.64 -2.48
CA THR A 58 -9.93 -3.67 -2.17
C THR A 58 -10.48 -2.34 -1.64
N ALA A 59 -9.81 -1.22 -1.96
CA ALA A 59 -10.15 0.14 -1.54
C ALA A 59 -10.09 0.39 -0.02
N GLY A 60 -9.35 -0.44 0.72
CA GLY A 60 -9.35 -0.36 2.17
C GLY A 60 -8.88 0.98 2.74
N VAL A 61 -7.81 1.59 2.17
CA VAL A 61 -7.32 2.91 2.58
C VAL A 61 -8.27 4.00 2.09
N ALA A 62 -8.72 3.95 0.85
CA ALA A 62 -9.70 4.88 0.29
C ALA A 62 -10.97 4.96 1.14
N LEU A 63 -11.51 3.83 1.59
CA LEU A 63 -12.69 3.76 2.45
C LEU A 63 -12.43 4.31 3.87
N GLU A 64 -11.23 4.12 4.41
CA GLU A 64 -10.85 4.71 5.71
C GLU A 64 -10.75 6.23 5.59
N ILE A 65 -10.14 6.75 4.52
CA ILE A 65 -10.08 8.20 4.24
C ILE A 65 -11.49 8.77 4.11
N ALA A 66 -12.34 8.16 3.28
CA ALA A 66 -13.71 8.62 3.06
C ALA A 66 -14.58 8.63 4.32
N GLY A 67 -14.28 7.77 5.30
CA GLY A 67 -14.96 7.75 6.60
C GLY A 67 -14.60 8.90 7.53
N HIS A 68 -13.50 9.62 7.29
CA HIS A 68 -12.98 10.66 8.17
C HIS A 68 -12.83 12.04 7.52
N HIS A 69 -12.85 12.10 6.18
CA HIS A 69 -12.57 13.32 5.41
C HIS A 69 -13.53 13.46 4.22
N ASP A 70 -13.94 14.68 3.91
CA ASP A 70 -14.91 14.97 2.84
C ASP A 70 -14.28 15.11 1.43
N GLY A 71 -12.99 14.78 1.27
CA GLY A 71 -12.28 14.82 0.00
C GLY A 71 -12.75 13.77 -1.00
N ARG A 72 -12.45 13.98 -2.28
CA ARG A 72 -12.59 13.00 -3.34
C ARG A 72 -11.37 12.10 -3.39
N ILE A 73 -11.59 10.81 -3.63
CA ILE A 73 -10.53 9.81 -3.62
C ILE A 73 -10.55 9.05 -4.94
N VAL A 74 -9.38 8.93 -5.55
CA VAL A 74 -9.14 8.06 -6.69
C VAL A 74 -8.27 6.90 -6.21
N GLY A 75 -8.80 5.68 -6.27
CA GLY A 75 -8.04 4.46 -6.00
C GLY A 75 -7.54 3.85 -7.30
N LEU A 76 -6.25 3.56 -7.38
CA LEU A 76 -5.65 2.93 -8.55
C LEU A 76 -5.02 1.59 -8.17
N ASP A 77 -5.33 0.54 -8.93
CA ASP A 77 -4.69 -0.77 -8.78
C ASP A 77 -4.48 -1.44 -10.13
N ALA A 78 -3.47 -2.31 -10.21
CA ALA A 78 -3.20 -3.07 -11.42
C ALA A 78 -4.12 -4.29 -11.57
N SER A 79 -4.65 -4.84 -10.47
CA SER A 79 -5.52 -6.01 -10.44
C SER A 79 -6.98 -5.61 -10.62
N GLN A 80 -7.58 -6.05 -11.71
CA GLN A 80 -9.02 -5.89 -11.97
C GLN A 80 -9.88 -6.55 -10.89
N LEU A 81 -9.49 -7.75 -10.43
CA LEU A 81 -10.27 -8.50 -9.43
C LEU A 81 -10.23 -7.83 -8.04
N MET A 82 -9.11 -7.20 -7.68
CA MET A 82 -9.03 -6.38 -6.46
C MET A 82 -9.94 -5.17 -6.56
N LEU A 83 -9.94 -4.46 -7.69
CA LEU A 83 -10.83 -3.31 -7.93
C LEU A 83 -12.31 -3.70 -7.90
N GLU A 84 -12.70 -4.84 -8.47
CA GLU A 84 -14.06 -5.34 -8.40
C GLU A 84 -14.52 -5.64 -6.96
N ALA A 85 -13.61 -6.17 -6.13
CA ALA A 85 -13.90 -6.34 -4.71
C ALA A 85 -14.01 -4.98 -3.99
N GLY A 86 -13.15 -4.03 -4.35
CA GLY A 86 -13.16 -2.65 -3.86
C GLY A 86 -14.46 -1.91 -4.23
N LEU A 87 -14.92 -2.02 -5.48
CA LEU A 87 -16.17 -1.41 -5.93
C LEU A 87 -17.36 -1.89 -5.10
N ARG A 88 -17.48 -3.20 -4.88
CA ARG A 88 -18.53 -3.74 -4.00
C ARG A 88 -18.45 -3.19 -2.57
N ALA A 89 -17.25 -2.94 -2.06
CA ALA A 89 -17.07 -2.38 -0.73
C ALA A 89 -17.40 -0.88 -0.67
N VAL A 90 -17.14 -0.13 -1.75
CA VAL A 90 -17.50 1.29 -1.92
C VAL A 90 -19.02 1.43 -2.00
N GLU A 91 -19.68 0.67 -2.88
CA GLU A 91 -21.14 0.64 -3.04
C GLU A 91 -21.87 0.29 -1.73
N LYS A 92 -21.39 -0.73 -1.01
CA LYS A 92 -21.95 -1.13 0.29
C LYS A 92 -21.95 0.00 1.34
N LYS A 93 -21.11 1.01 1.16
CA LYS A 93 -20.96 2.16 2.07
C LYS A 93 -21.57 3.44 1.52
N ASP A 94 -22.24 3.39 0.36
CA ASP A 94 -22.78 4.57 -0.34
C ASP A 94 -21.71 5.66 -0.58
N LEU A 95 -20.52 5.25 -1.01
CA LEU A 95 -19.36 6.14 -1.22
C LEU A 95 -18.95 6.28 -2.70
N ASP A 96 -19.75 5.76 -3.63
CA ASP A 96 -19.54 5.81 -5.09
C ASP A 96 -19.46 7.24 -5.66
N GLY A 97 -20.11 8.19 -5.03
CA GLY A 97 -20.01 9.63 -5.36
C GLY A 97 -18.68 10.29 -4.93
N ARG A 98 -17.87 9.62 -4.09
CA ARG A 98 -16.63 10.16 -3.51
C ARG A 98 -15.38 9.34 -3.78
N VAL A 99 -15.53 8.05 -4.00
CA VAL A 99 -14.44 7.10 -4.24
C VAL A 99 -14.56 6.53 -5.64
N GLN A 100 -13.64 6.89 -6.52
CA GLN A 100 -13.54 6.35 -7.87
C GLN A 100 -12.40 5.34 -7.93
N LEU A 101 -12.64 4.15 -8.50
CA LEU A 101 -11.61 3.14 -8.67
C LEU A 101 -11.27 2.99 -10.16
N ILE A 102 -9.97 2.97 -10.48
CA ILE A 102 -9.48 2.84 -11.85
C ILE A 102 -8.37 1.80 -11.94
N GLN A 103 -8.31 1.11 -13.07
CA GLN A 103 -7.21 0.19 -13.35
C GLN A 103 -6.01 0.95 -13.90
N GLY A 104 -4.82 0.71 -13.31
CA GLY A 104 -3.59 1.35 -13.74
C GLY A 104 -2.37 0.79 -13.02
N ARG A 105 -1.19 1.27 -13.41
CA ARG A 105 0.10 0.87 -12.82
C ARG A 105 0.77 2.06 -12.17
N ALA A 106 1.36 1.84 -11.00
CA ALA A 106 2.07 2.88 -10.24
C ALA A 106 3.28 3.44 -10.98
N GLU A 107 3.91 2.63 -11.84
CA GLU A 107 5.08 3.03 -12.62
C GLU A 107 4.75 3.98 -13.80
N ARG A 108 3.44 4.12 -14.13
CA ARG A 108 2.95 5.04 -15.15
C ARG A 108 1.51 5.41 -14.87
N LEU A 109 1.33 6.52 -14.17
CA LEU A 109 0.02 7.00 -13.75
C LEU A 109 -0.70 7.76 -14.88
N PRO A 110 -1.98 7.47 -15.14
CA PRO A 110 -2.75 8.10 -16.20
C PRO A 110 -3.29 9.49 -15.80
N PHE A 111 -2.48 10.27 -15.10
CA PHE A 111 -2.86 11.61 -14.63
C PHE A 111 -1.86 12.67 -15.06
N PRO A 112 -2.30 13.92 -15.26
CA PRO A 112 -1.41 15.05 -15.44
C PRO A 112 -0.50 15.29 -14.23
N ASP A 113 0.57 16.06 -14.44
CA ASP A 113 1.42 16.54 -13.36
C ASP A 113 0.59 17.37 -12.37
N GLU A 114 1.01 17.35 -11.11
CA GLU A 114 0.48 18.22 -10.05
C GLU A 114 -1.05 18.18 -9.90
N THR A 115 -1.62 16.99 -10.02
CA THR A 115 -3.07 16.77 -9.96
C THR A 115 -3.59 16.61 -8.54
N PHE A 116 -2.86 15.91 -7.68
CA PHE A 116 -3.34 15.47 -6.37
C PHE A 116 -2.77 16.30 -5.22
N ASP A 117 -3.60 16.57 -4.23
CA ASP A 117 -3.19 17.23 -2.98
C ASP A 117 -2.47 16.25 -2.05
N THR A 118 -2.87 14.98 -2.08
CA THR A 118 -2.26 13.90 -1.30
C THR A 118 -2.15 12.65 -2.16
N VAL A 119 -1.02 11.98 -2.09
CA VAL A 119 -0.79 10.65 -2.67
C VAL A 119 -0.45 9.69 -1.53
N VAL A 120 -1.13 8.56 -1.48
CA VAL A 120 -0.85 7.49 -0.51
C VAL A 120 -0.66 6.18 -1.22
N PHE A 121 0.21 5.32 -0.69
CA PHE A 121 0.35 3.94 -1.16
C PHE A 121 0.64 2.99 -0.01
N THR A 122 0.19 1.74 -0.16
CA THR A 122 0.46 0.70 0.81
C THR A 122 1.00 -0.55 0.15
N TYR A 123 2.09 -1.10 0.73
CA TYR A 123 2.70 -2.37 0.31
C TYR A 123 3.07 -2.45 -1.17
N LEU A 124 3.41 -1.31 -1.80
CA LEU A 124 3.64 -1.16 -3.23
C LEU A 124 5.07 -1.51 -3.65
N LEU A 125 6.08 -0.90 -2.95
CA LEU A 125 7.42 -0.76 -3.51
C LEU A 125 8.19 -2.07 -3.68
N ARG A 126 7.83 -3.12 -2.97
CA ARG A 126 8.45 -4.44 -3.16
C ARG A 126 7.97 -5.17 -4.43
N TYR A 127 6.90 -4.69 -5.07
CA TYR A 127 6.34 -5.27 -6.30
C TYR A 127 6.72 -4.51 -7.56
N VAL A 128 7.28 -3.32 -7.43
CA VAL A 128 7.77 -2.54 -8.57
C VAL A 128 9.22 -2.90 -8.91
N ARG A 129 9.57 -2.72 -10.16
CA ARG A 129 10.92 -3.01 -10.64
C ARG A 129 11.95 -2.00 -10.14
N ASP A 130 11.56 -0.74 -10.13
CA ASP A 130 12.38 0.40 -9.76
C ASP A 130 11.62 1.31 -8.79
N PRO A 131 11.93 1.25 -7.47
CA PRO A 131 11.33 2.11 -6.47
C PRO A 131 11.58 3.59 -6.70
N ASP A 132 12.78 3.98 -7.18
CA ASP A 132 13.10 5.39 -7.44
C ASP A 132 12.25 5.96 -8.57
N ALA A 133 12.20 5.27 -9.73
CA ALA A 133 11.35 5.67 -10.83
C ALA A 133 9.87 5.73 -10.43
N THR A 134 9.42 4.82 -9.56
CA THR A 134 8.03 4.83 -9.06
C THR A 134 7.77 6.03 -8.16
N ILE A 135 8.65 6.33 -7.20
CA ILE A 135 8.50 7.52 -6.35
C ILE A 135 8.54 8.81 -7.17
N ARG A 136 9.39 8.87 -8.21
CA ARG A 136 9.40 9.99 -9.17
C ARG A 136 8.05 10.18 -9.85
N GLU A 137 7.42 9.10 -10.28
CA GLU A 137 6.10 9.15 -10.90
C GLU A 137 5.00 9.57 -9.91
N LEU A 138 5.06 9.09 -8.65
CA LEU A 138 4.16 9.55 -7.58
C LEU A 138 4.37 11.04 -7.28
N SER A 139 5.63 11.49 -7.24
CA SER A 139 5.97 12.91 -7.05
C SER A 139 5.46 13.78 -8.22
N ARG A 140 5.54 13.29 -9.46
CA ARG A 140 5.07 14.01 -10.64
C ARG A 140 3.61 14.42 -10.52
N VAL A 141 2.74 13.50 -10.11
CA VAL A 141 1.29 13.76 -10.00
C VAL A 141 0.89 14.50 -8.73
N LEU A 142 1.80 14.62 -7.75
CA LEU A 142 1.59 15.32 -6.50
C LEU A 142 1.84 16.83 -6.70
N LYS A 143 0.93 17.68 -6.22
CA LYS A 143 1.07 19.14 -6.25
C LYS A 143 2.27 19.59 -5.40
N PRO A 144 2.91 20.72 -5.73
CA PRO A 144 3.83 21.40 -4.82
C PRO A 144 3.14 21.72 -3.48
N GLY A 145 3.78 21.34 -2.37
CA GLY A 145 3.18 21.42 -1.03
C GLY A 145 2.19 20.32 -0.69
N GLY A 146 1.95 19.38 -1.61
CA GLY A 146 1.14 18.18 -1.36
C GLY A 146 1.88 17.14 -0.54
N GLU A 147 1.14 16.18 0.01
CA GLU A 147 1.68 15.15 0.91
C GLU A 147 1.79 13.80 0.23
N LEU A 148 2.93 13.12 0.42
CA LEU A 148 3.10 11.71 0.11
C LEU A 148 3.13 10.92 1.41
N LEU A 149 2.35 9.83 1.48
CA LEU A 149 2.33 8.91 2.62
C LEU A 149 2.51 7.47 2.14
N SER A 150 3.20 6.67 2.95
CA SER A 150 3.37 5.25 2.68
C SER A 150 3.21 4.38 3.92
N LEU A 151 2.74 3.16 3.71
CA LEU A 151 2.80 2.07 4.68
C LEU A 151 3.42 0.85 4.01
N GLU A 152 4.57 0.42 4.52
CA GLU A 152 5.26 -0.75 4.03
C GLU A 152 5.53 -1.75 5.15
N PHE A 153 5.68 -3.03 4.80
CA PHE A 153 6.18 -4.00 5.76
C PHE A 153 7.66 -3.77 6.05
N GLY A 154 8.06 -4.07 7.27
CA GLY A 154 9.44 -4.03 7.71
C GLY A 154 9.88 -5.34 8.37
N VAL A 155 11.15 -5.39 8.73
CA VAL A 155 11.73 -6.46 9.51
C VAL A 155 12.12 -5.89 10.88
N PRO A 156 11.62 -6.45 12.00
CA PRO A 156 11.95 -5.96 13.33
C PRO A 156 13.46 -5.96 13.60
N GLU A 157 13.93 -4.89 14.24
CA GLU A 157 15.35 -4.75 14.60
C GLU A 157 15.72 -5.49 15.88
N THR A 158 14.79 -5.54 16.84
CA THR A 158 15.00 -6.21 18.13
C THR A 158 15.10 -7.73 17.93
N LEU A 159 16.20 -8.34 18.33
CA LEU A 159 16.55 -9.73 18.02
C LEU A 159 15.45 -10.75 18.36
N TRP A 160 14.87 -10.69 19.55
CA TRP A 160 13.84 -11.66 19.95
C TRP A 160 12.52 -11.43 19.19
N VAL A 161 12.15 -10.18 18.87
CA VAL A 161 10.97 -9.85 18.04
C VAL A 161 11.20 -10.34 16.62
N ARG A 162 12.41 -10.14 16.08
CA ARG A 162 12.81 -10.63 14.77
C ARG A 162 12.76 -12.16 14.71
N ALA A 163 13.20 -12.86 15.74
CA ALA A 163 13.11 -14.32 15.80
C ALA A 163 11.64 -14.79 15.74
N LEU A 164 10.74 -14.17 16.51
CA LEU A 164 9.30 -14.48 16.46
C LEU A 164 8.70 -14.14 15.09
N TRP A 165 9.08 -13.00 14.49
CA TRP A 165 8.67 -12.59 13.17
C TRP A 165 9.12 -13.60 12.09
N GLU A 166 10.35 -14.13 12.20
CA GLU A 166 10.88 -15.17 11.30
C GLU A 166 10.13 -16.48 11.44
N ILE A 167 9.88 -16.94 12.67
CA ILE A 167 9.09 -18.14 12.93
C ILE A 167 7.68 -17.97 12.33
N TYR A 168 7.05 -16.83 12.58
CA TYR A 168 5.73 -16.52 12.05
C TYR A 168 5.70 -16.60 10.52
N ASN A 169 6.60 -15.91 9.83
CA ASN A 169 6.59 -15.82 8.38
C ASN A 169 7.09 -17.09 7.67
N ARG A 170 7.96 -17.91 8.32
CA ARG A 170 8.49 -19.13 7.71
C ARG A 170 7.67 -20.37 7.98
N ILE A 171 6.96 -20.41 9.11
CA ILE A 171 6.27 -21.60 9.56
C ILE A 171 4.79 -21.33 9.77
N VAL A 172 4.44 -20.39 10.66
CA VAL A 172 3.06 -20.20 11.10
C VAL A 172 2.16 -19.74 9.95
N MET A 173 2.56 -18.69 9.24
CA MET A 173 1.76 -18.14 8.16
C MET A 173 1.57 -19.12 6.98
N PRO A 174 2.61 -19.80 6.44
CA PRO A 174 2.41 -20.84 5.45
C PRO A 174 1.45 -21.94 5.90
N VAL A 175 1.61 -22.44 7.14
CA VAL A 175 0.75 -23.53 7.69
C VAL A 175 -0.68 -23.06 7.88
N MET A 176 -0.90 -21.88 8.47
CA MET A 176 -2.25 -21.31 8.66
C MET A 176 -3.00 -21.06 7.36
N THR A 177 -2.29 -20.83 6.27
CA THR A 177 -2.92 -20.53 4.96
C THR A 177 -3.26 -21.78 4.14
N ILE A 178 -2.77 -22.97 4.50
CA ILE A 178 -3.09 -24.25 3.82
C ILE A 178 -4.61 -24.50 3.76
N PRO A 179 -5.36 -24.47 4.88
CA PRO A 179 -6.79 -24.76 4.87
C PRO A 179 -7.64 -23.63 4.24
N VAL A 180 -7.05 -22.46 4.02
CA VAL A 180 -7.79 -21.30 3.48
C VAL A 180 -7.99 -21.44 1.98
N SER A 181 -6.91 -21.43 1.22
CA SER A 181 -6.92 -21.69 -0.24
C SER A 181 -5.48 -21.81 -0.77
N ARG A 182 -5.36 -22.37 -2.00
CA ARG A 182 -4.08 -22.43 -2.71
C ARG A 182 -3.50 -21.03 -2.95
N GLY A 183 -4.34 -20.03 -3.22
CA GLY A 183 -3.91 -18.63 -3.39
C GLY A 183 -3.31 -18.07 -2.12
N TRP A 184 -3.98 -18.23 -0.99
CA TRP A 184 -3.48 -17.80 0.31
C TRP A 184 -2.22 -18.53 0.75
N HIS A 185 -2.13 -19.83 0.48
CA HIS A 185 -0.90 -20.57 0.76
C HIS A 185 0.29 -20.03 -0.05
N ARG A 186 0.11 -19.72 -1.33
CA ARG A 186 1.15 -19.04 -2.14
C ARG A 186 1.57 -17.71 -1.53
N VAL A 187 0.61 -16.89 -1.07
CA VAL A 187 0.89 -15.62 -0.37
C VAL A 187 1.66 -15.88 0.92
N GLY A 188 1.23 -16.84 1.74
CA GLY A 188 1.88 -17.21 2.99
C GLY A 188 3.34 -17.62 2.82
N CYS A 189 3.64 -18.39 1.78
CA CYS A 189 5.01 -18.79 1.46
C CYS A 189 5.87 -17.67 0.88
N PHE A 190 5.24 -16.75 0.12
CA PHE A 190 5.94 -15.68 -0.59
C PHE A 190 6.25 -14.47 0.30
N LEU A 191 5.35 -14.11 1.22
CA LEU A 191 5.37 -12.80 1.87
C LEU A 191 6.64 -12.55 2.70
N GLY A 192 6.99 -13.46 3.61
CA GLY A 192 8.15 -13.30 4.48
C GLY A 192 9.49 -13.14 3.74
N PRO A 193 9.83 -14.06 2.79
CA PRO A 193 11.01 -13.90 1.94
C PRO A 193 11.01 -12.59 1.15
N SER A 194 9.87 -12.19 0.57
CA SER A 194 9.73 -10.96 -0.21
C SER A 194 9.96 -9.69 0.62
N ILE A 195 9.44 -9.64 1.85
CA ILE A 195 9.67 -8.51 2.76
C ILE A 195 11.15 -8.40 3.10
N ARG A 196 11.80 -9.51 3.45
CA ARG A 196 13.23 -9.53 3.79
C ARG A 196 14.10 -9.05 2.65
N ASP A 197 13.90 -9.60 1.46
CA ASP A 197 14.64 -9.22 0.26
C ASP A 197 14.46 -7.73 -0.05
N PHE A 198 13.24 -7.21 0.04
CA PHE A 198 12.98 -5.79 -0.17
C PHE A 198 13.68 -4.92 0.87
N CYS A 199 13.57 -5.24 2.18
CA CYS A 199 14.22 -4.47 3.25
C CYS A 199 15.76 -4.49 3.15
N GLN A 200 16.35 -5.56 2.61
CA GLN A 200 17.80 -5.62 2.34
C GLN A 200 18.20 -4.75 1.15
N ARG A 201 17.43 -4.78 0.06
CA ARG A 201 17.72 -3.98 -1.14
C ARG A 201 17.39 -2.50 -0.98
N CYS A 202 16.36 -2.20 -0.22
CA CYS A 202 15.85 -0.85 0.01
C CYS A 202 15.53 -0.65 1.51
N PRO A 203 16.57 -0.52 2.37
CA PRO A 203 16.37 -0.17 3.77
C PRO A 203 15.72 1.21 3.91
N VAL A 204 15.18 1.49 5.10
CA VAL A 204 14.40 2.72 5.37
C VAL A 204 15.17 3.99 5.02
N ASP A 205 16.46 4.04 5.35
CA ASP A 205 17.32 5.20 5.04
C ASP A 205 17.46 5.43 3.54
N ARG A 206 17.62 4.34 2.77
CA ARG A 206 17.64 4.42 1.31
C ARG A 206 16.30 4.89 0.76
N LEU A 207 15.19 4.38 1.30
CA LEU A 207 13.86 4.83 0.90
C LEU A 207 13.65 6.33 1.20
N ALA A 208 14.10 6.79 2.37
CA ALA A 208 14.07 8.20 2.73
C ALA A 208 14.91 9.07 1.79
N ALA A 209 16.10 8.58 1.39
CA ALA A 209 16.95 9.25 0.40
C ALA A 209 16.26 9.33 -0.98
N ILE A 210 15.64 8.24 -1.45
CA ILE A 210 14.85 8.24 -2.70
C ILE A 210 13.75 9.30 -2.66
N TRP A 211 13.02 9.42 -1.55
CA TRP A 211 11.98 10.45 -1.42
C TRP A 211 12.59 11.87 -1.49
N LEU A 212 13.68 12.09 -0.77
CA LEU A 212 14.39 13.38 -0.75
C LEU A 212 14.87 13.78 -2.14
N ASP A 213 15.48 12.84 -2.88
CA ASP A 213 16.00 13.04 -4.24
C ASP A 213 14.88 13.36 -5.25
N ASN A 214 13.67 12.86 -4.99
CA ASN A 214 12.46 13.16 -5.77
C ASN A 214 11.64 14.35 -5.23
N GLY A 215 12.27 15.21 -4.43
CA GLY A 215 11.69 16.47 -3.95
C GLY A 215 10.72 16.35 -2.79
N ILE A 216 10.64 15.19 -2.14
CA ILE A 216 9.76 14.93 -1.00
C ILE A 216 10.60 14.59 0.24
N PRO A 217 11.14 15.59 0.96
CA PRO A 217 11.82 15.33 2.22
C PRO A 217 10.86 14.65 3.21
N PRO A 218 11.21 13.47 3.76
CA PRO A 218 10.40 12.84 4.78
C PRO A 218 10.29 13.72 6.03
N VAL A 219 9.06 14.00 6.46
CA VAL A 219 8.79 14.73 7.72
C VAL A 219 8.99 13.80 8.90
N ALA A 220 8.53 12.55 8.77
CA ALA A 220 8.71 11.53 9.78
C ALA A 220 8.67 10.11 9.21
N THR A 221 9.30 9.22 9.95
CA THR A 221 9.24 7.76 9.76
C THR A 221 8.88 7.13 11.09
N ARG A 222 7.83 6.30 11.10
CA ARG A 222 7.32 5.64 12.30
C ARG A 222 7.31 4.13 12.14
N PRO A 223 8.17 3.41 12.87
CA PRO A 223 8.07 1.97 12.98
C PRO A 223 6.87 1.59 13.84
N LEU A 224 6.04 0.67 13.34
CA LEU A 224 4.90 0.08 14.02
C LEU A 224 5.22 -1.37 14.39
N LEU A 225 4.64 -1.86 15.48
CA LEU A 225 4.89 -3.22 15.98
C LEU A 225 6.39 -3.58 15.97
N LYS A 226 7.21 -2.72 16.63
CA LYS A 226 8.68 -2.90 16.72
C LYS A 226 9.40 -3.02 15.35
N GLY A 227 8.85 -2.40 14.31
CA GLY A 227 9.44 -2.40 12.96
C GLY A 227 8.85 -3.43 11.99
N ALA A 228 7.81 -4.19 12.36
CA ALA A 228 7.13 -5.10 11.44
C ALA A 228 6.35 -4.38 10.32
N ALA A 229 6.00 -3.11 10.54
CA ALA A 229 5.51 -2.19 9.53
C ALA A 229 6.10 -0.80 9.76
N ILE A 230 6.16 -0.01 8.69
CA ILE A 230 6.77 1.32 8.69
C ILE A 230 5.83 2.27 7.97
N VAL A 231 5.47 3.35 8.64
CA VAL A 231 4.75 4.48 8.02
C VAL A 231 5.74 5.61 7.80
N MET A 232 5.78 6.14 6.60
CA MET A 232 6.59 7.31 6.23
C MET A 232 5.69 8.35 5.57
N TRP A 233 5.90 9.61 5.89
CA TRP A 233 5.21 10.72 5.22
C TRP A 233 6.12 11.94 5.06
N GLY A 234 5.83 12.70 4.03
CA GLY A 234 6.58 13.90 3.68
C GLY A 234 5.78 14.84 2.80
N THR A 235 6.27 16.07 2.66
CA THR A 235 5.64 17.12 1.86
C THR A 235 6.51 17.45 0.65
N LYS A 236 5.95 17.48 -0.55
CA LYS A 236 6.66 17.87 -1.77
C LYS A 236 7.10 19.33 -1.67
N ARG A 237 8.35 19.61 -2.00
CA ARG A 237 8.89 20.98 -2.06
C ARG A 237 8.08 21.81 -3.05
N ARG A 238 7.96 23.12 -2.74
CA ARG A 238 7.35 24.11 -3.62
C ARG A 238 8.26 24.48 -4.77
#